data_ab52c9f419acfd65357bc05ea4be78fb
#
_entry.id   ab52c9f419acfd65357bc05ea4be78fb
#
_cell.length_a   1.000
_cell.length_b   1.000
_cell.length_c   1.000
_cell.angle_alpha   90.00
_cell.angle_beta   90.00
_cell.angle_gamma   90.00
#
_symmetry.space_group_name_H-M   'P 1'
#
loop_
_entity.id
_entity.type
_entity.pdbx_description
1 polymer ?
#
loop_
_entity_poly.entity_id
_entity_poly.type
_entity_poly.pdbx_seq_one_letter_code
_entity_poly.pdbx_strand_id
1 'polypeptide(L)'
;MPVTFDTLKPDARIFLELNNNPHWWNRFKEDSSLYIEVRKDNQVNVYFEGGSIARIHYCSKHKKLQVFTHHKYLGLPVPSKSSLYIECSDFIDSCLNDVLDRIKTHYSQKSNVNGIVPKEKWSEKYIQGTLIVQSRLYHLDSEFAYVDGETNNRMDLVKCSDGMITFVELKRMSDNRMLHETDATPEVVYQMNRYKQFIEKYSSQLLEYYQKL
;
A
#
# COMPACT_ATOMS: atom_id res chain seq x y z
N MET A 1 12.12 -23.05 -7.80
CA MET A 1 12.23 -22.07 -8.89
C MET A 1 12.99 -20.88 -8.36
N PRO A 2 13.92 -20.28 -9.12
CA PRO A 2 14.53 -19.05 -8.66
C PRO A 2 13.45 -18.00 -8.47
N VAL A 3 13.52 -17.33 -7.38
CA VAL A 3 12.61 -16.28 -7.04
C VAL A 3 12.94 -15.04 -7.87
N THR A 4 11.99 -14.54 -8.59
CA THR A 4 12.15 -13.31 -9.35
C THR A 4 11.28 -12.22 -8.73
N PHE A 5 11.92 -11.13 -8.31
CA PHE A 5 11.24 -9.87 -8.04
C PHE A 5 10.83 -9.16 -9.34
N ASP A 6 11.18 -9.73 -10.48
CA ASP A 6 11.12 -9.10 -11.81
C ASP A 6 9.71 -9.15 -12.41
N THR A 7 8.77 -8.51 -11.71
CA THR A 7 7.40 -8.37 -12.22
C THR A 7 7.08 -6.94 -12.68
N LEU A 8 7.96 -5.98 -12.39
CA LEU A 8 7.79 -4.59 -12.84
C LEU A 8 8.35 -4.39 -14.24
N LYS A 9 7.52 -3.82 -15.11
CA LYS A 9 7.86 -3.44 -16.49
C LYS A 9 7.55 -1.96 -16.68
N PRO A 10 8.57 -1.09 -16.72
CA PRO A 10 8.36 0.35 -16.88
C PRO A 10 7.58 0.73 -18.14
N ASP A 11 7.62 -0.11 -19.18
CA ASP A 11 6.89 0.01 -20.44
C ASP A 11 5.52 -0.68 -20.42
N ALA A 12 5.05 -1.15 -19.27
CA ALA A 12 3.76 -1.80 -19.17
C ALA A 12 2.62 -0.87 -19.61
N ARG A 13 1.64 -1.44 -20.31
CA ARG A 13 0.54 -0.69 -20.92
C ARG A 13 -0.22 0.19 -19.93
N ILE A 14 -0.31 -0.23 -18.66
CA ILE A 14 -0.97 0.57 -17.62
C ILE A 14 -0.35 1.96 -17.48
N PHE A 15 0.99 2.06 -17.49
CA PHE A 15 1.68 3.35 -17.33
C PHE A 15 1.48 4.25 -18.54
N LEU A 16 1.47 3.67 -19.76
CA LEU A 16 1.17 4.41 -20.98
C LEU A 16 -0.26 4.98 -20.95
N GLU A 17 -1.22 4.16 -20.52
CA GLU A 17 -2.62 4.62 -20.41
C GLU A 17 -2.82 5.66 -19.30
N LEU A 18 -2.14 5.52 -18.15
CA LEU A 18 -2.16 6.53 -17.09
C LEU A 18 -1.49 7.83 -17.50
N ASN A 19 -0.43 7.77 -18.33
CA ASN A 19 0.25 8.95 -18.89
C ASN A 19 -0.64 9.73 -19.86
N ASN A 20 -1.67 9.11 -20.45
CA ASN A 20 -2.70 9.82 -21.21
C ASN A 20 -3.61 10.69 -20.32
N ASN A 21 -3.35 10.70 -19.01
CA ASN A 21 -4.03 11.53 -18.02
C ASN A 21 -5.56 11.42 -18.07
N PRO A 22 -6.16 10.24 -17.85
CA PRO A 22 -7.60 10.16 -17.65
C PRO A 22 -8.03 11.16 -16.57
N HIS A 23 -9.17 11.83 -16.76
CA HIS A 23 -9.62 12.91 -15.87
C HIS A 23 -9.62 12.50 -14.38
N TRP A 24 -10.12 11.30 -14.08
CA TRP A 24 -10.13 10.75 -12.71
C TRP A 24 -8.72 10.51 -12.14
N TRP A 25 -7.72 10.25 -13.01
CA TRP A 25 -6.34 10.03 -12.57
C TRP A 25 -5.68 11.30 -12.04
N ASN A 26 -5.94 12.43 -12.70
CA ASN A 26 -5.45 13.72 -12.20
C ASN A 26 -6.00 14.04 -10.82
N ARG A 27 -7.26 13.70 -10.55
CA ARG A 27 -7.87 13.89 -9.23
C ARG A 27 -7.13 13.13 -8.13
N PHE A 28 -6.70 11.90 -8.39
CA PHE A 28 -5.89 11.15 -7.43
C PHE A 28 -4.50 11.77 -7.23
N LYS A 29 -3.88 12.30 -8.28
CA LYS A 29 -2.56 12.93 -8.19
C LYS A 29 -2.57 14.27 -7.46
N GLU A 30 -3.62 15.04 -7.63
CA GLU A 30 -3.77 16.39 -7.07
C GLU A 30 -4.18 16.38 -5.60
N ASP A 31 -4.80 15.32 -5.11
CA ASP A 31 -5.22 15.20 -3.72
C ASP A 31 -4.03 14.86 -2.82
N SER A 32 -3.55 15.86 -2.09
CA SER A 32 -2.39 15.73 -1.20
C SER A 32 -2.61 14.80 -0.01
N SER A 33 -3.82 14.39 0.30
CA SER A 33 -4.11 13.43 1.36
C SER A 33 -3.97 11.97 0.88
N LEU A 34 -3.91 11.74 -0.43
CA LEU A 34 -3.77 10.43 -1.03
C LEU A 34 -2.30 10.13 -1.34
N TYR A 35 -1.96 8.86 -1.40
CA TYR A 35 -0.68 8.42 -1.95
C TYR A 35 -0.88 7.25 -2.92
N ILE A 36 0.01 7.18 -3.89
CA ILE A 36 -0.07 6.27 -5.02
C ILE A 36 1.14 5.36 -4.96
N GLU A 37 0.94 4.06 -5.13
CA GLU A 37 2.01 3.08 -5.15
C GLU A 37 1.88 2.17 -6.36
N VAL A 38 3.02 1.93 -6.99
CA VAL A 38 3.16 0.89 -8.00
C VAL A 38 3.38 -0.43 -7.27
N ARG A 39 2.56 -1.42 -7.58
CA ARG A 39 2.64 -2.75 -6.99
C ARG A 39 3.24 -3.74 -7.98
N LYS A 40 3.73 -4.86 -7.46
CA LYS A 40 4.16 -5.99 -8.29
C LYS A 40 3.09 -6.27 -9.35
N ASP A 41 3.50 -6.86 -10.46
CA ASP A 41 2.64 -7.15 -11.60
C ASP A 41 2.05 -5.90 -12.28
N ASN A 42 2.72 -4.75 -12.13
CA ASN A 42 2.35 -3.47 -12.75
C ASN A 42 0.93 -3.03 -12.38
N GLN A 43 0.50 -3.26 -11.16
CA GLN A 43 -0.72 -2.67 -10.61
C GLN A 43 -0.41 -1.34 -9.97
N VAL A 44 -1.37 -0.43 -9.99
CA VAL A 44 -1.27 0.86 -9.30
C VAL A 44 -2.38 0.94 -8.28
N ASN A 45 -2.00 1.19 -7.04
CA ASN A 45 -2.95 1.35 -5.95
C ASN A 45 -2.93 2.79 -5.43
N VAL A 46 -4.09 3.28 -5.05
CA VAL A 46 -4.27 4.58 -4.40
C VAL A 46 -4.76 4.35 -2.98
N TYR A 47 -4.19 5.09 -2.05
CA TYR A 47 -4.46 4.93 -0.64
C TYR A 47 -4.82 6.24 0.04
N PHE A 48 -5.60 6.12 1.11
CA PHE A 48 -5.88 7.16 2.08
C PHE A 48 -5.69 6.60 3.50
N GLU A 49 -4.85 7.23 4.30
CA GLU A 49 -4.57 6.82 5.70
C GLU A 49 -4.28 5.31 5.86
N GLY A 50 -3.53 4.72 4.91
CA GLY A 50 -3.20 3.29 4.89
C GLY A 50 -4.29 2.38 4.32
N GLY A 51 -5.46 2.90 3.97
CA GLY A 51 -6.55 2.13 3.33
C GLY A 51 -6.51 2.21 1.81
N SER A 52 -6.57 1.06 1.13
CA SER A 52 -6.64 1.01 -0.34
C SER A 52 -8.02 1.45 -0.82
N ILE A 53 -8.07 2.59 -1.50
CA ILE A 53 -9.29 3.18 -2.05
C ILE A 53 -9.53 2.82 -3.50
N ALA A 54 -8.46 2.62 -4.25
CA ALA A 54 -8.53 2.17 -5.64
C ALA A 54 -7.40 1.22 -5.96
N ARG A 55 -7.72 0.20 -6.75
CA ARG A 55 -6.76 -0.71 -7.39
C ARG A 55 -6.95 -0.59 -8.88
N ILE A 56 -5.89 -0.23 -9.57
CA ILE A 56 -5.91 0.05 -11.00
C ILE A 56 -5.05 -0.98 -11.71
N HIS A 57 -5.58 -1.58 -12.75
CA HIS A 57 -4.81 -2.45 -13.64
C HIS A 57 -5.28 -2.32 -15.09
N TYR A 58 -4.44 -2.73 -16.01
CA TYR A 58 -4.77 -2.77 -17.42
C TYR A 58 -5.35 -4.13 -17.80
N CYS A 59 -6.56 -4.14 -18.32
CA CYS A 59 -7.21 -5.36 -18.83
C CYS A 59 -6.87 -5.55 -20.30
N SER A 60 -5.98 -6.49 -20.62
CA SER A 60 -5.58 -6.77 -22.01
C SER A 60 -6.74 -7.26 -22.88
N LYS A 61 -7.71 -7.98 -22.30
CA LYS A 61 -8.92 -8.45 -23.00
C LYS A 61 -9.80 -7.31 -23.48
N HIS A 62 -9.98 -6.31 -22.64
CA HIS A 62 -10.87 -5.15 -22.93
C HIS A 62 -10.09 -3.93 -23.42
N LYS A 63 -8.76 -4.00 -23.44
CA LYS A 63 -7.84 -2.92 -23.86
C LYS A 63 -8.13 -1.59 -23.12
N LYS A 64 -8.45 -1.66 -21.84
CA LYS A 64 -8.78 -0.50 -21.02
C LYS A 64 -8.23 -0.62 -19.61
N LEU A 65 -8.07 0.53 -18.93
CA LEU A 65 -7.87 0.57 -17.50
C LEU A 65 -9.13 0.09 -16.78
N GLN A 66 -8.94 -0.70 -15.74
CA GLN A 66 -9.99 -1.09 -14.81
C GLN A 66 -9.63 -0.58 -13.42
N VAL A 67 -10.60 0.00 -12.75
CA VAL A 67 -10.46 0.53 -11.40
C VAL A 67 -11.39 -0.23 -10.48
N PHE A 68 -10.84 -0.75 -9.39
CA PHE A 68 -11.58 -1.52 -8.40
C PHE A 68 -11.58 -0.80 -7.07
N THR A 69 -12.74 -0.62 -6.49
CA THR A 69 -12.93 -0.01 -5.18
C THR A 69 -13.62 -0.98 -4.23
N HIS A 70 -13.29 -0.93 -2.96
CA HIS A 70 -13.95 -1.79 -1.97
C HIS A 70 -15.42 -1.38 -1.83
N HIS A 71 -16.34 -2.37 -1.86
CA HIS A 71 -17.79 -2.16 -1.85
C HIS A 71 -18.30 -1.20 -0.75
N LYS A 72 -17.67 -1.24 0.44
CA LYS A 72 -18.04 -0.38 1.58
C LYS A 72 -17.92 1.12 1.29
N TYR A 73 -17.00 1.50 0.39
CA TYR A 73 -16.81 2.91 -0.01
C TYR A 73 -17.81 3.35 -1.07
N LEU A 74 -18.42 2.39 -1.74
CA LEU A 74 -19.47 2.63 -2.72
C LEU A 74 -20.87 2.68 -2.10
N GLY A 75 -20.98 2.43 -0.78
CA GLY A 75 -22.26 2.32 -0.10
C GLY A 75 -23.07 1.10 -0.52
N LEU A 76 -22.39 0.09 -1.08
CA LEU A 76 -23.01 -1.14 -1.57
C LEU A 76 -23.00 -2.22 -0.49
N PRO A 77 -23.98 -3.13 -0.48
CA PRO A 77 -24.01 -4.25 0.42
C PRO A 77 -22.80 -5.18 0.19
N VAL A 78 -22.50 -6.02 1.16
CA VAL A 78 -21.46 -7.03 1.02
C VAL A 78 -21.79 -7.93 -0.16
N PRO A 79 -20.90 -8.07 -1.16
CA PRO A 79 -21.15 -8.96 -2.28
C PRO A 79 -21.28 -10.40 -1.82
N SER A 80 -22.27 -11.12 -2.35
CA SER A 80 -22.52 -12.53 -2.01
C SER A 80 -21.45 -13.51 -2.51
N LYS A 81 -20.55 -13.07 -3.38
CA LYS A 81 -19.48 -13.91 -3.96
C LYS A 81 -18.14 -13.18 -4.03
N SER A 82 -17.18 -13.78 -3.40
CA SER A 82 -15.71 -13.79 -3.56
C SER A 82 -14.89 -12.50 -3.63
N SER A 83 -15.32 -11.37 -4.11
CA SER A 83 -14.48 -10.16 -4.13
C SER A 83 -15.16 -9.00 -3.43
N LEU A 84 -14.49 -8.48 -2.40
CA LEU A 84 -14.90 -7.25 -1.72
C LEU A 84 -14.65 -6.00 -2.59
N TYR A 85 -13.93 -6.17 -3.69
CA TYR A 85 -13.60 -5.11 -4.63
C TYR A 85 -14.49 -5.20 -5.86
N ILE A 86 -15.09 -4.09 -6.24
CA ILE A 86 -16.04 -3.96 -7.33
C ILE A 86 -15.41 -3.07 -8.39
N GLU A 87 -15.50 -3.48 -9.65
CA GLU A 87 -15.08 -2.64 -10.78
C GLU A 87 -15.97 -1.39 -10.83
N CYS A 88 -15.35 -0.23 -10.87
CA CYS A 88 -16.03 1.06 -10.86
C CYS A 88 -15.41 2.06 -11.86
N SER A 89 -14.88 1.57 -12.98
CA SER A 89 -14.22 2.42 -13.98
C SER A 89 -15.14 3.51 -14.52
N ASP A 90 -16.40 3.18 -14.82
CA ASP A 90 -17.38 4.15 -15.32
C ASP A 90 -17.94 5.04 -14.20
N PHE A 91 -17.96 4.50 -12.97
CA PHE A 91 -18.46 5.21 -11.81
C PHE A 91 -17.52 6.32 -11.35
N ILE A 92 -16.21 6.14 -11.52
CA ILE A 92 -15.21 7.12 -11.13
C ILE A 92 -15.37 8.43 -11.89
N ASP A 93 -15.63 8.38 -13.17
CA ASP A 93 -15.81 9.58 -13.99
C ASP A 93 -17.06 10.40 -13.56
N SER A 94 -18.14 9.74 -13.23
CA SER A 94 -19.41 10.41 -12.89
C SER A 94 -19.54 10.83 -11.44
N CYS A 95 -18.95 10.09 -10.49
CA CYS A 95 -19.19 10.23 -9.06
C CYS A 95 -17.90 10.31 -8.23
N LEU A 96 -16.77 10.65 -8.85
CA LEU A 96 -15.46 10.60 -8.19
C LEU A 96 -15.43 11.39 -6.87
N ASN A 97 -15.96 12.60 -6.84
CA ASN A 97 -15.98 13.44 -5.63
C ASN A 97 -16.73 12.74 -4.49
N ASP A 98 -17.92 12.25 -4.78
CA ASP A 98 -18.75 11.57 -3.77
C ASP A 98 -18.06 10.32 -3.23
N VAL A 99 -17.37 9.58 -4.10
CA VAL A 99 -16.60 8.39 -3.70
C VAL A 99 -15.44 8.78 -2.80
N LEU A 100 -14.65 9.77 -3.19
CA LEU A 100 -13.53 10.25 -2.37
C LEU A 100 -14.01 10.77 -1.01
N ASP A 101 -15.08 11.55 -0.98
CA ASP A 101 -15.64 12.08 0.27
C ASP A 101 -16.15 10.96 1.19
N ARG A 102 -16.81 9.94 0.65
CA ARG A 102 -17.24 8.77 1.41
C ARG A 102 -16.05 7.98 1.96
N ILE A 103 -15.00 7.80 1.16
CA ILE A 103 -13.79 7.11 1.55
C ILE A 103 -13.11 7.87 2.69
N LYS A 104 -12.90 9.17 2.52
CA LYS A 104 -12.31 10.05 3.54
C LYS A 104 -13.13 10.03 4.83
N THR A 105 -14.44 10.20 4.72
CA THR A 105 -15.35 10.15 5.87
C THR A 105 -15.28 8.79 6.58
N HIS A 106 -15.24 7.68 5.84
CA HIS A 106 -15.17 6.35 6.43
C HIS A 106 -13.90 6.16 7.26
N TYR A 107 -12.74 6.62 6.77
CA TYR A 107 -11.48 6.51 7.51
C TYR A 107 -11.41 7.50 8.65
N SER A 108 -11.85 8.74 8.46
CA SER A 108 -11.93 9.74 9.52
C SER A 108 -12.84 9.31 10.67
N GLN A 109 -13.97 8.66 10.37
CA GLN A 109 -14.87 8.12 11.39
C GLN A 109 -14.25 7.00 12.21
N LYS A 110 -13.40 6.16 11.61
CA LYS A 110 -12.66 5.13 12.34
C LYS A 110 -11.51 5.69 13.17
N SER A 111 -10.96 6.81 12.74
CA SER A 111 -9.93 7.56 13.45
C SER A 111 -10.52 8.44 14.57
N ASN A 112 -11.79 8.85 14.43
CA ASN A 112 -12.47 9.83 15.27
C ASN A 112 -13.78 9.29 15.83
N VAL A 113 -13.69 8.63 16.95
CA VAL A 113 -14.84 8.60 17.87
C VAL A 113 -14.75 9.87 18.72
N ASN A 114 -15.53 10.93 18.35
CA ASN A 114 -15.63 12.20 19.07
C ASN A 114 -14.40 13.12 19.09
N GLY A 115 -13.81 13.39 17.93
CA GLY A 115 -12.99 14.58 17.75
C GLY A 115 -11.48 14.42 17.83
N ILE A 116 -10.87 13.74 18.75
CA ILE A 116 -9.42 13.50 18.80
C ILE A 116 -9.18 12.10 19.33
N VAL A 117 -8.78 11.19 18.45
CA VAL A 117 -8.32 9.87 18.88
C VAL A 117 -6.93 10.04 19.49
N PRO A 118 -6.72 9.67 20.75
CA PRO A 118 -5.40 9.66 21.34
C PRO A 118 -4.43 8.86 20.48
N LYS A 119 -3.19 9.33 20.32
CA LYS A 119 -2.17 8.69 19.48
C LYS A 119 -1.95 7.22 19.84
N GLU A 120 -2.15 6.85 21.08
CA GLU A 120 -2.03 5.49 21.59
C GLU A 120 -3.06 4.53 20.98
N LYS A 121 -4.16 5.06 20.43
CA LYS A 121 -5.23 4.29 19.78
C LYS A 121 -5.14 4.26 18.27
N TRP A 122 -4.17 4.95 17.67
CA TRP A 122 -3.98 4.91 16.23
C TRP A 122 -3.63 3.50 15.76
N SER A 123 -4.26 3.07 14.67
CA SER A 123 -3.89 1.80 14.04
C SER A 123 -2.51 1.92 13.39
N GLU A 124 -1.77 0.81 13.29
CA GLU A 124 -0.50 0.77 12.54
C GLU A 124 -0.68 1.27 11.10
N LYS A 125 -1.79 0.93 10.45
CA LYS A 125 -2.09 1.41 9.09
C LYS A 125 -2.28 2.91 9.00
N TYR A 126 -2.93 3.52 9.98
CA TYR A 126 -3.07 4.97 10.03
C TYR A 126 -1.71 5.65 10.22
N ILE A 127 -0.89 5.13 11.14
CA ILE A 127 0.47 5.62 11.37
C ILE A 127 1.30 5.48 10.09
N GLN A 128 1.25 4.31 9.45
CA GLN A 128 1.92 4.03 8.19
C GLN A 128 1.53 5.04 7.11
N GLY A 129 0.24 5.23 6.85
CA GLY A 129 -0.24 6.18 5.85
C GLY A 129 0.16 7.63 6.14
N THR A 130 0.11 8.03 7.42
CA THR A 130 0.57 9.36 7.85
C THR A 130 2.06 9.56 7.57
N LEU A 131 2.90 8.59 7.91
CA LEU A 131 4.33 8.64 7.65
C LEU A 131 4.66 8.70 6.16
N ILE A 132 3.91 7.97 5.32
CA ILE A 132 4.08 8.01 3.86
C ILE A 132 3.77 9.40 3.33
N VAL A 133 2.63 9.97 3.70
CA VAL A 133 2.22 11.31 3.25
C VAL A 133 3.21 12.39 3.69
N GLN A 134 3.75 12.29 4.91
CA GLN A 134 4.73 13.24 5.44
C GLN A 134 6.12 13.10 4.82
N SER A 135 6.49 11.91 4.35
CA SER A 135 7.82 11.61 3.80
C SER A 135 7.81 11.13 2.35
N ARG A 136 6.89 11.63 1.53
CA ARG A 136 6.67 11.19 0.13
C ARG A 136 7.93 11.14 -0.72
N LEU A 137 8.82 12.11 -0.55
CA LEU A 137 10.06 12.21 -1.35
C LEU A 137 11.00 11.01 -1.08
N TYR A 138 10.86 10.35 0.04
CA TYR A 138 11.71 9.24 0.45
C TYR A 138 11.00 7.89 0.41
N HIS A 139 9.67 7.91 0.22
CA HIS A 139 8.87 6.69 0.23
C HIS A 139 8.94 5.97 -1.13
N LEU A 140 9.23 4.67 -1.11
CA LEU A 140 9.25 3.83 -2.30
C LEU A 140 8.07 2.85 -2.34
N ASP A 141 7.80 2.17 -1.21
CA ASP A 141 6.82 1.09 -1.17
C ASP A 141 6.27 0.90 0.23
N SER A 142 5.08 0.33 0.36
CA SER A 142 4.52 -0.12 1.62
C SER A 142 4.03 -1.55 1.54
N GLU A 143 3.98 -2.24 2.69
CA GLU A 143 3.48 -3.61 2.75
C GLU A 143 4.23 -4.56 1.77
N PHE A 144 5.56 -4.33 1.59
CA PHE A 144 6.38 -5.23 0.79
C PHE A 144 6.25 -6.65 1.33
N ALA A 145 5.79 -7.57 0.51
CA ALA A 145 5.54 -8.95 0.92
C ALA A 145 6.22 -9.94 -0.03
N TYR A 146 6.98 -10.84 0.55
CA TYR A 146 7.72 -11.84 -0.18
C TYR A 146 7.79 -13.19 0.56
N VAL A 147 7.48 -14.27 -0.15
CA VAL A 147 7.58 -15.62 0.39
C VAL A 147 8.87 -16.28 -0.06
N ASP A 148 9.76 -16.60 0.87
CA ASP A 148 11.00 -17.35 0.65
C ASP A 148 10.87 -18.74 1.28
N GLY A 149 10.58 -19.74 0.47
CA GLY A 149 10.24 -21.06 0.98
C GLY A 149 8.96 -21.05 1.80
N GLU A 150 9.04 -21.40 3.07
CA GLU A 150 7.92 -21.35 4.01
C GLU A 150 7.82 -20.01 4.76
N THR A 151 8.82 -19.13 4.57
CA THR A 151 8.93 -17.87 5.31
C THR A 151 8.25 -16.73 4.56
N ASN A 152 7.28 -16.11 5.20
CA ASN A 152 6.66 -14.88 4.70
C ASN A 152 7.36 -13.66 5.31
N ASN A 153 8.05 -12.90 4.47
CA ASN A 153 8.66 -11.63 4.85
C ASN A 153 7.73 -10.51 4.43
N ARG A 154 7.23 -9.77 5.39
CA ARG A 154 6.36 -8.61 5.15
C ARG A 154 6.88 -7.44 5.95
N MET A 155 7.24 -6.39 5.25
CA MET A 155 7.83 -5.17 5.81
C MET A 155 6.89 -4.00 5.56
N ASP A 156 6.68 -3.17 6.57
CA ASP A 156 5.62 -2.15 6.52
C ASP A 156 5.95 -1.02 5.56
N LEU A 157 7.21 -0.54 5.54
CA LEU A 157 7.62 0.57 4.68
C LEU A 157 8.97 0.29 4.03
N VAL A 158 9.15 0.83 2.83
CA VAL A 158 10.45 0.91 2.15
C VAL A 158 10.70 2.37 1.78
N LYS A 159 11.87 2.86 2.16
CA LYS A 159 12.30 4.25 1.92
C LYS A 159 13.61 4.28 1.18
N CYS A 160 13.84 5.37 0.45
CA CYS A 160 15.14 5.68 -0.15
C CYS A 160 15.57 7.10 0.26
N SER A 161 16.73 7.20 0.88
CA SER A 161 17.38 8.50 1.13
C SER A 161 18.88 8.34 0.93
N ASP A 162 19.49 9.34 0.36
CA ASP A 162 20.94 9.38 0.10
C ASP A 162 21.47 8.14 -0.65
N GLY A 163 20.65 7.61 -1.56
CA GLY A 163 20.99 6.40 -2.33
C GLY A 163 20.89 5.09 -1.55
N MET A 164 20.37 5.13 -0.34
CA MET A 164 20.21 3.95 0.52
C MET A 164 18.75 3.53 0.64
N ILE A 165 18.47 2.26 0.36
CA ILE A 165 17.16 1.65 0.59
C ILE A 165 17.08 1.15 2.03
N THR A 166 16.05 1.60 2.74
CA THR A 166 15.79 1.23 4.14
C THR A 166 14.44 0.55 4.25
N PHE A 167 14.44 -0.65 4.82
CA PHE A 167 13.21 -1.37 5.18
C PHE A 167 12.85 -1.05 6.63
N VAL A 168 11.59 -0.70 6.87
CA VAL A 168 11.09 -0.25 8.16
C VAL A 168 9.95 -1.15 8.61
N GLU A 169 10.02 -1.58 9.83
CA GLU A 169 8.94 -2.27 10.53
C GLU A 169 8.32 -1.31 11.54
N LEU A 170 7.00 -1.18 11.51
CA LEU A 170 6.25 -0.36 12.45
C LEU A 170 5.70 -1.23 13.58
N LYS A 171 5.84 -0.75 14.79
CA LYS A 171 5.25 -1.38 15.98
C LYS A 171 4.65 -0.31 16.87
N ARG A 172 3.46 -0.57 17.36
CA ARG A 172 2.87 0.26 18.42
C ARG A 172 3.58 -0.04 19.75
N MET A 173 3.71 0.98 20.60
CA MET A 173 4.27 0.78 21.94
C MET A 173 3.53 -0.26 22.77
N SER A 174 2.23 -0.47 22.47
CA SER A 174 1.38 -1.49 23.12
C SER A 174 1.41 -2.85 22.40
N ASP A 175 2.28 -3.05 21.42
CA ASP A 175 2.40 -4.35 20.74
C ASP A 175 3.13 -5.35 21.65
N ASN A 176 2.47 -6.46 21.94
CA ASN A 176 3.03 -7.49 22.83
C ASN A 176 4.35 -8.08 22.31
N ARG A 177 4.62 -7.99 21.02
CA ARG A 177 5.88 -8.43 20.41
C ARG A 177 7.08 -7.54 20.75
N MET A 178 6.83 -6.34 21.28
CA MET A 178 7.85 -5.40 21.77
C MET A 178 8.24 -5.68 23.22
N LEU A 179 7.37 -6.33 23.99
CA LEU A 179 7.50 -6.53 25.42
C LEU A 179 7.68 -8.02 25.70
N HIS A 180 8.57 -8.34 26.63
CA HIS A 180 8.66 -9.69 27.19
C HIS A 180 8.61 -9.57 28.71
N GLU A 181 7.74 -10.35 29.35
CA GLU A 181 7.63 -10.40 30.82
C GLU A 181 8.78 -11.18 31.48
N THR A 182 9.64 -11.80 30.66
CA THR A 182 10.79 -12.59 31.09
C THR A 182 12.05 -12.11 30.36
N ASP A 183 13.24 -12.54 30.80
CA ASP A 183 14.54 -12.22 30.15
C ASP A 183 14.70 -12.79 28.72
N ALA A 184 13.64 -13.28 28.14
CA ALA A 184 13.68 -13.78 26.76
C ALA A 184 13.73 -12.62 25.74
N THR A 185 14.36 -12.88 24.61
CA THR A 185 14.44 -11.91 23.51
C THR A 185 13.05 -11.61 22.94
N PRO A 186 12.63 -10.33 22.82
CA PRO A 186 11.36 -9.96 22.24
C PRO A 186 11.17 -10.51 20.82
N GLU A 187 9.94 -10.88 20.46
CA GLU A 187 9.60 -11.47 19.15
C GLU A 187 10.03 -10.56 17.99
N VAL A 188 9.94 -9.25 18.15
CA VAL A 188 10.35 -8.27 17.13
C VAL A 188 11.81 -8.42 16.74
N VAL A 189 12.70 -8.81 17.68
CA VAL A 189 14.13 -9.03 17.40
C VAL A 189 14.32 -10.22 16.46
N TYR A 190 13.56 -11.31 16.66
CA TYR A 190 13.58 -12.45 15.73
C TYR A 190 13.05 -12.07 14.35
N GLN A 191 12.00 -11.25 14.30
CA GLN A 191 11.44 -10.72 13.06
C GLN A 191 12.49 -9.88 12.32
N MET A 192 13.17 -8.96 13.00
CA MET A 192 14.20 -8.12 12.40
C MET A 192 15.41 -8.91 11.92
N ASN A 193 15.86 -9.92 12.68
CA ASN A 193 16.94 -10.80 12.24
C ASN A 193 16.57 -11.59 10.99
N ARG A 194 15.34 -12.07 10.87
CA ARG A 194 14.82 -12.73 9.67
C ARG A 194 14.81 -11.78 8.48
N TYR A 195 14.36 -10.55 8.65
CA TYR A 195 14.37 -9.53 7.59
C TYR A 195 15.81 -9.20 7.17
N LYS A 196 16.73 -9.07 8.10
CA LYS A 196 18.15 -8.87 7.80
C LYS A 196 18.70 -9.98 6.90
N GLN A 197 18.49 -11.24 7.28
CA GLN A 197 18.93 -12.39 6.48
C GLN A 197 18.30 -12.39 5.07
N PHE A 198 17.01 -12.07 4.97
CA PHE A 198 16.32 -11.96 3.69
C PHE A 198 16.92 -10.84 2.82
N ILE A 199 17.13 -9.65 3.37
CA ILE A 199 17.71 -8.51 2.66
C ILE A 199 19.14 -8.82 2.21
N GLU A 200 19.97 -9.41 3.06
CA GLU A 200 21.32 -9.81 2.70
C GLU A 200 21.36 -10.84 1.57
N LYS A 201 20.44 -11.82 1.61
CA LYS A 201 20.34 -12.86 0.59
C LYS A 201 19.90 -12.33 -0.77
N TYR A 202 19.02 -11.33 -0.80
CA TYR A 202 18.40 -10.82 -2.01
C TYR A 202 18.75 -9.36 -2.35
N SER A 203 19.83 -8.83 -1.77
CA SER A 203 20.21 -7.41 -1.89
C SER A 203 20.26 -6.90 -3.33
N SER A 204 20.90 -7.65 -4.24
CA SER A 204 21.04 -7.26 -5.65
C SER A 204 19.67 -7.23 -6.36
N GLN A 205 18.83 -8.25 -6.13
CA GLN A 205 17.52 -8.33 -6.74
C GLN A 205 16.56 -7.25 -6.20
N LEU A 206 16.65 -6.95 -4.90
CA LEU A 206 15.87 -5.87 -4.28
C LEU A 206 16.28 -4.52 -4.84
N LEU A 207 17.59 -4.27 -4.99
CA LEU A 207 18.09 -3.05 -5.60
C LEU A 207 17.58 -2.90 -7.04
N GLU A 208 17.71 -3.94 -7.86
CA GLU A 208 17.22 -3.94 -9.23
C GLU A 208 15.70 -3.70 -9.30
N TYR A 209 14.93 -4.30 -8.39
CA TYR A 209 13.49 -4.10 -8.30
C TYR A 209 13.13 -2.65 -8.04
N TYR A 210 13.76 -2.04 -7.02
CA TYR A 210 13.47 -0.66 -6.64
C TYR A 210 14.04 0.40 -7.61
N GLN A 211 15.03 0.04 -8.42
CA GLN A 211 15.50 0.91 -9.52
C GLN A 211 14.49 1.03 -10.67
N LYS A 212 13.50 0.14 -10.74
CA LYS A 212 12.44 0.16 -11.77
C LYS A 212 11.21 0.98 -11.34
N LEU A 213 11.10 1.35 -10.05
CA LEU A 213 10.05 2.21 -9.51
C LEU A 213 10.37 3.69 -9.72
#